data_74a94114fe2ed45a0e4047805e5b31fd
#
_entry.id   74a94114fe2ed45a0e4047805e5b31fd
#
_cell.length_a   1.000
_cell.length_b   1.000
_cell.length_c   1.000
_cell.angle_alpha   90.00
_cell.angle_beta   90.00
_cell.angle_gamma   90.00
#
_symmetry.space_group_name_H-M   'P 1'
#
loop_
_entity.id
_entity.type
_entity.pdbx_description
1 polymer ?
#
loop_
_entity_poly.entity_id
_entity_poly.type
_entity_poly.pdbx_seq_one_letter_code
_entity_poly.pdbx_strand_id
1 'polypeptide(L)'
;MIEAKSITKFFSVVNEKGLAEGLTAVLNVSITIPDGKIVTLLGPSGCGKSTFLEILAGLQAPTDGTIHIDGKLVLEPLPSTRKEMEDYKRRYRFISPLANGVFRDRPKHDIAMIFQDYAIFPWMTAIENINFALKLRGIKRAERNDRARHYLGKVGLNGIEYKYPSQLSGGMRQRLALARALSVEPKIILMDEPFAAVDALTREKLQDDLLRLWDEIGSQLIIVMVTHDVTEAVYLSDEVVVFSPCPGSIRNRIPVNIKRPRARTDPDIIEIQERIFAMFQYDLNQESEYSI
;
A
#
# COMPACT_ATOMS: atom_id res chain seq x y z
N MET A 1 -11.72 -6.89 7.03
CA MET A 1 -11.36 -5.77 7.93
C MET A 1 -9.91 -5.88 8.35
N ILE A 2 -9.16 -4.75 8.38
CA ILE A 2 -7.77 -4.66 8.90
C ILE A 2 -7.80 -3.86 10.21
N GLU A 3 -7.10 -4.34 11.22
CA GLU A 3 -6.88 -3.63 12.48
C GLU A 3 -5.38 -3.57 12.79
N ALA A 4 -4.80 -2.39 12.79
CA ALA A 4 -3.47 -2.10 13.30
C ALA A 4 -3.60 -1.48 14.69
N LYS A 5 -2.89 -2.02 15.68
CA LYS A 5 -2.98 -1.58 17.09
C LYS A 5 -1.59 -1.17 17.57
N SER A 6 -1.45 0.11 17.90
CA SER A 6 -0.25 0.73 18.51
C SER A 6 1.05 0.44 17.75
N ILE A 7 1.01 0.45 16.41
CA ILE A 7 2.16 0.13 15.58
C ILE A 7 3.26 1.17 15.80
N THR A 8 4.41 0.68 16.23
CA THR A 8 5.65 1.47 16.32
C THR A 8 6.77 0.78 15.55
N LYS A 9 7.55 1.55 14.81
CA LYS A 9 8.71 1.05 14.08
C LYS A 9 9.92 1.92 14.36
N PHE A 10 10.94 1.28 14.93
CA PHE A 10 12.24 1.84 15.21
C PHE A 10 13.29 1.16 14.33
N PHE A 11 14.18 1.95 13.74
CA PHE A 11 15.35 1.46 13.01
C PHE A 11 16.61 1.87 13.77
N SER A 12 17.54 0.94 13.91
CA SER A 12 18.90 1.25 14.33
C SER A 12 19.71 1.58 13.08
N VAL A 13 20.14 2.82 12.95
CA VAL A 13 20.95 3.32 11.84
C VAL A 13 22.37 3.59 12.39
N VAL A 14 23.39 3.15 11.67
CA VAL A 14 24.79 3.50 12.01
C VAL A 14 25.14 4.75 11.23
N ASN A 15 25.48 5.84 11.93
CA ASN A 15 25.89 7.09 11.30
C ASN A 15 27.30 6.98 10.69
N GLU A 16 27.72 8.00 9.94
CA GLU A 16 29.03 8.06 9.29
C GLU A 16 30.22 7.94 10.29
N LYS A 17 30.00 8.18 11.58
CA LYS A 17 31.00 8.04 12.66
C LYS A 17 31.00 6.65 13.30
N GLY A 18 30.20 5.70 12.78
CA GLY A 18 30.07 4.34 13.32
C GLY A 18 29.26 4.25 14.62
N LEU A 19 28.55 5.32 15.03
CA LEU A 19 27.70 5.32 16.21
C LEU A 19 26.28 4.86 15.81
N ALA A 20 25.67 4.00 16.63
CA ALA A 20 24.29 3.59 16.44
C ALA A 20 23.35 4.74 16.84
N GLU A 21 22.62 5.24 15.88
CA GLU A 21 21.53 6.20 16.06
C GLU A 21 20.19 5.51 15.84
N GLY A 22 19.19 5.91 16.61
CA GLY A 22 17.84 5.38 16.50
C GLY A 22 16.95 6.31 15.69
N LEU A 23 16.27 5.78 14.69
CA LEU A 23 15.23 6.48 13.92
C LEU A 23 13.88 5.85 14.22
N THR A 24 12.96 6.60 14.83
CA THR A 24 11.56 6.17 14.92
C THR A 24 10.84 6.61 13.66
N ALA A 25 10.52 5.66 12.79
CA ALA A 25 9.84 5.96 11.54
C ALA A 25 8.31 6.05 11.71
N VAL A 26 7.74 5.17 12.55
CA VAL A 26 6.31 5.11 12.86
C VAL A 26 6.13 5.06 14.37
N LEU A 27 5.25 5.87 14.91
CA LEU A 27 5.02 6.00 16.36
C LEU A 27 3.54 5.81 16.71
N ASN A 28 3.22 4.71 17.40
CA ASN A 28 1.92 4.43 18.01
C ASN A 28 0.71 4.61 17.06
N VAL A 29 0.83 4.10 15.84
CA VAL A 29 -0.24 4.18 14.84
C VAL A 29 -1.29 3.11 15.10
N SER A 30 -2.54 3.55 15.33
CA SER A 30 -3.69 2.66 15.49
C SER A 30 -4.79 3.03 14.48
N ILE A 31 -5.20 2.06 13.65
CA ILE A 31 -6.22 2.26 12.63
C ILE A 31 -7.03 1.00 12.39
N THR A 32 -8.33 1.18 12.19
CA THR A 32 -9.23 0.14 11.69
C THR A 32 -9.73 0.51 10.31
N ILE A 33 -9.56 -0.40 9.34
CA ILE A 33 -9.99 -0.23 7.95
C ILE A 33 -11.05 -1.29 7.65
N PRO A 34 -12.31 -0.87 7.44
CA PRO A 34 -13.41 -1.78 7.10
C PRO A 34 -13.24 -2.42 5.71
N ASP A 35 -13.95 -3.54 5.48
CA ASP A 35 -14.04 -4.14 4.16
C ASP A 35 -14.67 -3.16 3.15
N GLY A 36 -14.26 -3.26 1.89
CA GLY A 36 -14.82 -2.47 0.80
C GLY A 36 -14.57 -0.98 0.93
N LYS A 37 -13.44 -0.57 1.50
CA LYS A 37 -13.04 0.83 1.63
C LYS A 37 -11.71 1.11 0.93
N ILE A 38 -11.62 2.30 0.35
CA ILE A 38 -10.37 2.89 -0.10
C ILE A 38 -9.91 3.88 0.97
N VAL A 39 -8.76 3.62 1.59
CA VAL A 39 -8.17 4.49 2.61
C VAL A 39 -6.82 4.99 2.13
N THR A 40 -6.60 6.29 2.16
CA THR A 40 -5.32 6.88 1.77
C THR A 40 -4.56 7.40 2.98
N LEU A 41 -3.30 6.99 3.09
CA LEU A 41 -2.32 7.54 4.02
C LEU A 41 -1.64 8.73 3.34
N LEU A 42 -1.90 9.92 3.83
CA LEU A 42 -1.43 11.18 3.26
C LEU A 42 -0.44 11.86 4.22
N GLY A 43 0.62 12.45 3.71
CA GLY A 43 1.58 13.20 4.53
C GLY A 43 2.88 13.50 3.79
N PRO A 44 3.81 14.26 4.39
CA PRO A 44 5.07 14.64 3.75
C PRO A 44 5.96 13.42 3.44
N SER A 45 6.91 13.59 2.52
CA SER A 45 7.90 12.55 2.22
C SER A 45 8.75 12.22 3.46
N GLY A 46 9.08 10.93 3.63
CA GLY A 46 9.90 10.48 4.76
C GLY A 46 9.18 10.39 6.11
N CYS A 47 7.87 10.68 6.20
CA CYS A 47 7.14 10.60 7.47
C CYS A 47 6.73 9.16 7.90
N GLY A 48 7.17 8.12 7.21
CA GLY A 48 6.94 6.73 7.63
C GLY A 48 5.72 6.02 7.02
N LYS A 49 4.98 6.62 6.08
CA LYS A 49 3.81 6.01 5.42
C LYS A 49 4.14 4.70 4.70
N SER A 50 5.18 4.70 3.86
CA SER A 50 5.64 3.50 3.14
C SER A 50 6.09 2.42 4.12
N THR A 51 6.79 2.80 5.20
CA THR A 51 7.15 1.87 6.28
C THR A 51 5.92 1.24 6.93
N PHE A 52 4.90 2.03 7.23
CA PHE A 52 3.65 1.52 7.78
C PHE A 52 2.92 0.62 6.79
N LEU A 53 2.91 0.97 5.50
CA LEU A 53 2.33 0.14 4.43
C LEU A 53 3.07 -1.20 4.29
N GLU A 54 4.40 -1.21 4.37
CA GLU A 54 5.22 -2.42 4.35
C GLU A 54 4.97 -3.32 5.58
N ILE A 55 4.70 -2.72 6.75
CA ILE A 55 4.29 -3.46 7.94
C ILE A 55 2.91 -4.09 7.70
N LEU A 56 1.94 -3.37 7.14
CA LEU A 56 0.63 -3.93 6.75
C LEU A 56 0.78 -5.08 5.73
N ALA A 57 1.74 -4.97 4.79
CA ALA A 57 2.07 -6.02 3.83
C ALA A 57 2.79 -7.22 4.48
N GLY A 58 3.26 -7.07 5.72
CA GLY A 58 4.11 -8.05 6.42
C GLY A 58 5.49 -8.23 5.81
N LEU A 59 5.96 -7.24 5.09
CA LEU A 59 7.34 -7.17 4.59
C LEU A 59 8.32 -6.78 5.69
N GLN A 60 7.82 -6.06 6.71
CA GLN A 60 8.57 -5.68 7.90
C GLN A 60 7.78 -6.03 9.16
N ALA A 61 8.49 -6.45 10.21
CA ALA A 61 7.90 -6.56 11.55
C ALA A 61 7.83 -5.18 12.20
N PRO A 62 6.76 -4.86 12.93
CA PRO A 62 6.75 -3.71 13.83
C PRO A 62 7.74 -3.94 14.97
N THR A 63 8.22 -2.87 15.60
CA THR A 63 8.98 -2.95 16.86
C THR A 63 8.02 -3.16 18.04
N ASP A 64 6.83 -2.58 17.95
CA ASP A 64 5.75 -2.77 18.91
C ASP A 64 4.38 -2.69 18.18
N GLY A 65 3.35 -3.24 18.82
CA GLY A 65 2.00 -3.29 18.28
C GLY A 65 1.70 -4.56 17.48
N THR A 66 0.45 -4.67 17.01
CA THR A 66 -0.04 -5.90 16.33
C THR A 66 -0.95 -5.55 15.15
N ILE A 67 -0.98 -6.44 14.15
CA ILE A 67 -1.91 -6.36 13.04
C ILE A 67 -2.83 -7.57 13.04
N HIS A 68 -4.12 -7.30 12.90
CA HIS A 68 -5.16 -8.30 12.76
C HIS A 68 -5.87 -8.11 11.42
N ILE A 69 -6.19 -9.22 10.76
CA ILE A 69 -7.05 -9.27 9.58
C ILE A 69 -8.20 -10.19 9.89
N ASP A 70 -9.44 -9.68 9.76
CA ASP A 70 -10.68 -10.41 10.12
C ASP A 70 -10.65 -10.97 11.54
N GLY A 71 -10.14 -10.18 12.48
CA GLY A 71 -10.01 -10.54 13.89
C GLY A 71 -8.89 -11.52 14.21
N LYS A 72 -8.16 -12.03 13.21
CA LYS A 72 -7.02 -12.94 13.41
C LYS A 72 -5.73 -12.15 13.48
N LEU A 73 -4.91 -12.42 14.48
CA LEU A 73 -3.55 -11.88 14.60
C LEU A 73 -2.68 -12.40 13.46
N VAL A 74 -2.18 -11.51 12.60
CA VAL A 74 -1.35 -11.85 11.44
C VAL A 74 0.08 -11.39 11.57
N LEU A 75 0.34 -10.33 12.32
CA LEU A 75 1.68 -9.78 12.52
C LEU A 75 1.85 -9.25 13.93
N GLU A 76 3.00 -9.54 14.53
CA GLU A 76 3.43 -9.06 15.85
C GLU A 76 4.94 -8.77 15.85
N PRO A 77 5.47 -8.06 16.86
CA PRO A 77 6.90 -7.84 17.02
C PRO A 77 7.70 -9.14 17.06
N LEU A 78 8.92 -9.10 16.52
CA LEU A 78 9.84 -10.21 16.67
C LEU A 78 10.29 -10.34 18.14
N PRO A 79 10.49 -11.56 18.66
CA PRO A 79 11.04 -11.78 19.98
C PRO A 79 12.41 -11.11 20.14
N SER A 80 12.65 -10.47 21.27
CA SER A 80 13.89 -9.72 21.54
C SER A 80 15.00 -10.59 22.10
N THR A 81 14.67 -11.76 22.68
CA THR A 81 15.65 -12.69 23.26
C THR A 81 15.86 -13.92 22.39
N ARG A 82 17.08 -14.49 22.45
CA ARG A 82 17.41 -15.75 21.74
C ARG A 82 16.49 -16.90 22.12
N LYS A 83 16.13 -17.00 23.40
CA LYS A 83 15.24 -18.07 23.91
C LYS A 83 13.82 -17.91 23.36
N GLU A 84 13.26 -16.72 23.40
CA GLU A 84 11.95 -16.41 22.81
C GLU A 84 11.94 -16.67 21.32
N MET A 85 13.05 -16.32 20.61
CA MET A 85 13.19 -16.57 19.19
C MET A 85 13.23 -18.08 18.86
N GLU A 86 13.86 -18.90 19.69
CA GLU A 86 13.86 -20.36 19.52
C GLU A 86 12.47 -20.96 19.75
N ASP A 87 11.75 -20.53 20.80
CA ASP A 87 10.38 -20.92 21.07
C ASP A 87 9.43 -20.46 19.96
N TYR A 88 9.66 -19.24 19.47
CA TYR A 88 8.93 -18.70 18.36
C TYR A 88 9.13 -19.51 17.07
N LYS A 89 10.37 -19.87 16.71
CA LYS A 89 10.70 -20.77 15.59
C LYS A 89 10.09 -22.16 15.74
N ARG A 90 9.99 -22.68 16.95
CA ARG A 90 9.33 -23.97 17.23
C ARG A 90 7.82 -23.91 17.01
N ARG A 91 7.17 -22.82 17.43
CA ARG A 91 5.73 -22.60 17.24
C ARG A 91 5.36 -22.40 15.76
N TYR A 92 6.25 -21.75 14.99
CA TYR A 92 5.99 -21.29 13.63
C TYR A 92 6.96 -21.95 12.63
N ARG A 93 6.87 -23.27 12.51
CA ARG A 93 7.76 -24.15 11.73
C ARG A 93 7.91 -23.82 10.23
N PHE A 94 7.14 -22.85 9.70
CA PHE A 94 7.12 -22.43 8.29
C PHE A 94 7.29 -20.92 8.13
N ILE A 95 8.34 -20.37 8.74
CA ILE A 95 8.67 -18.97 8.55
C ILE A 95 9.58 -18.87 7.31
N SER A 96 9.13 -18.10 6.31
CA SER A 96 10.00 -17.77 5.17
C SER A 96 11.22 -17.00 5.67
N PRO A 97 12.46 -17.43 5.35
CA PRO A 97 13.68 -16.73 5.74
C PRO A 97 13.82 -15.32 5.15
N LEU A 98 12.95 -14.95 4.21
CA LEU A 98 13.02 -13.71 3.43
C LEU A 98 12.27 -12.52 4.06
N ALA A 99 11.52 -12.74 5.14
CA ALA A 99 10.82 -11.67 5.82
C ALA A 99 11.43 -11.46 7.20
N ASN A 100 11.97 -10.26 7.47
CA ASN A 100 12.31 -9.80 8.82
C ASN A 100 11.04 -9.58 9.67
N GLY A 101 9.96 -10.27 9.35
CA GLY A 101 8.66 -10.26 10.02
C GLY A 101 7.94 -11.58 9.82
N VAL A 102 7.11 -11.96 10.77
CA VAL A 102 6.44 -13.25 10.77
C VAL A 102 4.96 -13.06 10.74
N PHE A 103 4.36 -13.43 9.62
CA PHE A 103 2.94 -13.71 9.59
C PHE A 103 2.65 -15.01 10.35
N ARG A 104 1.88 -14.92 11.41
CA ARG A 104 1.47 -16.07 12.25
C ARG A 104 0.70 -17.13 11.46
N ASP A 105 -0.27 -16.73 10.73
CA ASP A 105 -0.98 -17.52 9.72
C ASP A 105 -1.08 -16.58 8.54
N ARG A 106 -0.17 -16.68 7.58
CA ARG A 106 -0.39 -15.94 6.33
C ARG A 106 -1.82 -16.29 5.91
N PRO A 107 -2.74 -15.31 5.90
CA PRO A 107 -3.93 -15.52 5.12
C PRO A 107 -3.39 -15.81 3.73
N LYS A 108 -3.41 -17.10 3.35
CA LYS A 108 -2.84 -17.53 2.09
C LYS A 108 -3.46 -16.63 1.04
N HIS A 109 -2.68 -15.59 0.64
CA HIS A 109 -3.03 -14.84 -0.54
C HIS A 109 -4.04 -13.68 -0.43
N ASP A 110 -4.29 -13.11 0.72
CA ASP A 110 -5.30 -12.05 0.82
C ASP A 110 -4.75 -10.64 0.57
N ILE A 111 -3.41 -10.48 0.49
CA ILE A 111 -2.76 -9.18 0.29
C ILE A 111 -1.97 -9.20 -1.02
N ALA A 112 -2.17 -8.18 -1.85
CA ALA A 112 -1.30 -7.83 -2.97
C ALA A 112 -0.71 -6.43 -2.74
N MET A 113 0.54 -6.21 -3.15
CA MET A 113 1.21 -4.91 -3.03
C MET A 113 1.66 -4.42 -4.41
N ILE A 114 1.43 -3.14 -4.66
CA ILE A 114 1.95 -2.39 -5.80
C ILE A 114 2.97 -1.40 -5.24
N PHE A 115 4.22 -1.57 -5.62
CA PHE A 115 5.34 -0.71 -5.23
C PHE A 115 5.42 0.53 -6.12
N GLN A 116 6.12 1.54 -5.67
CA GLN A 116 6.32 2.81 -6.39
C GLN A 116 6.96 2.60 -7.78
N ASP A 117 7.87 1.64 -7.91
CA ASP A 117 8.53 1.24 -9.17
C ASP A 117 7.78 0.14 -9.92
N TYR A 118 6.54 -0.19 -9.45
CA TYR A 118 5.67 -1.26 -9.95
C TYR A 118 6.22 -2.67 -9.76
N ALA A 119 7.49 -2.87 -9.45
CA ALA A 119 8.18 -4.16 -9.28
C ALA A 119 7.84 -5.17 -10.38
N ILE A 120 7.77 -4.70 -11.64
CA ILE A 120 7.53 -5.55 -12.81
C ILE A 120 8.84 -6.21 -13.21
N PHE A 121 8.83 -7.50 -13.47
CA PHE A 121 10.00 -8.25 -13.91
C PHE A 121 10.41 -7.88 -15.34
N PRO A 122 11.53 -7.17 -15.56
CA PRO A 122 11.89 -6.64 -16.87
C PRO A 122 12.24 -7.72 -17.90
N TRP A 123 12.59 -8.91 -17.45
CA TRP A 123 12.92 -10.08 -18.29
C TRP A 123 11.72 -10.97 -18.62
N MET A 124 10.53 -10.62 -18.15
CA MET A 124 9.27 -11.33 -18.41
C MET A 124 8.36 -10.46 -19.27
N THR A 125 7.64 -11.08 -20.19
CA THR A 125 6.57 -10.43 -20.97
C THR A 125 5.39 -10.03 -20.05
N ALA A 126 4.45 -9.24 -20.56
CA ALA A 126 3.28 -8.80 -19.78
C ALA A 126 2.47 -10.00 -19.24
N ILE A 127 2.19 -11.00 -20.07
CA ILE A 127 1.47 -12.20 -19.66
C ILE A 127 2.26 -13.05 -18.66
N GLU A 128 3.58 -13.16 -18.82
CA GLU A 128 4.44 -13.90 -17.91
C GLU A 128 4.52 -13.26 -16.52
N ASN A 129 4.52 -11.93 -16.45
CA ASN A 129 4.45 -11.20 -15.19
C ASN A 129 3.20 -11.57 -14.38
N ILE A 130 2.05 -11.67 -15.03
CA ILE A 130 0.79 -12.09 -14.38
C ILE A 130 0.82 -13.59 -14.08
N ASN A 131 1.27 -14.42 -15.03
CA ASN A 131 1.37 -15.87 -14.86
C ASN A 131 2.27 -16.26 -13.68
N PHE A 132 3.31 -15.47 -13.40
CA PHE A 132 4.17 -15.67 -12.24
C PHE A 132 3.40 -15.52 -10.93
N ALA A 133 2.60 -14.46 -10.78
CA ALA A 133 1.76 -14.26 -9.61
C ALA A 133 0.72 -15.39 -9.46
N LEU A 134 0.07 -15.77 -10.55
CA LEU A 134 -0.88 -16.88 -10.58
C LEU A 134 -0.24 -18.23 -10.24
N LYS A 135 1.03 -18.45 -10.65
CA LYS A 135 1.80 -19.63 -10.28
C LYS A 135 2.06 -19.70 -8.77
N LEU A 136 2.46 -18.58 -8.17
CA LEU A 136 2.66 -18.49 -6.72
C LEU A 136 1.36 -18.71 -5.94
N ARG A 137 0.23 -18.33 -6.53
CA ARG A 137 -1.13 -18.57 -6.00
C ARG A 137 -1.54 -20.05 -6.09
N GLY A 138 -0.81 -20.89 -6.82
CA GLY A 138 -1.14 -22.30 -7.04
C GLY A 138 -2.16 -22.53 -8.15
N ILE A 139 -2.48 -21.53 -8.98
CA ILE A 139 -3.40 -21.68 -10.13
C ILE A 139 -2.78 -22.66 -11.13
N LYS A 140 -3.58 -23.57 -11.65
CA LYS A 140 -3.12 -24.59 -12.61
C LYS A 140 -2.62 -23.96 -13.91
N ARG A 141 -1.59 -24.56 -14.51
CA ARG A 141 -0.95 -24.02 -15.73
C ARG A 141 -1.94 -23.79 -16.88
N ALA A 142 -2.90 -24.68 -17.04
CA ALA A 142 -3.92 -24.57 -18.10
C ALA A 142 -4.81 -23.32 -17.98
N GLU A 143 -5.05 -22.83 -16.77
CA GLU A 143 -5.95 -21.71 -16.49
C GLU A 143 -5.24 -20.35 -16.49
N ARG A 144 -3.90 -20.34 -16.31
CA ARG A 144 -3.15 -19.08 -16.09
C ARG A 144 -3.23 -18.13 -17.26
N ASN A 145 -3.05 -18.63 -18.50
CA ASN A 145 -3.03 -17.78 -19.69
C ASN A 145 -4.38 -17.09 -19.92
N ASP A 146 -5.48 -17.80 -19.74
CA ASP A 146 -6.82 -17.24 -19.95
C ASP A 146 -7.13 -16.21 -18.88
N ARG A 147 -6.79 -16.52 -17.61
CA ARG A 147 -6.91 -15.58 -16.50
C ARG A 147 -6.03 -14.36 -16.68
N ALA A 148 -4.78 -14.53 -17.11
CA ALA A 148 -3.87 -13.42 -17.39
C ALA A 148 -4.41 -12.49 -18.50
N ARG A 149 -4.91 -13.05 -19.62
CA ARG A 149 -5.54 -12.28 -20.69
C ARG A 149 -6.78 -11.54 -20.19
N HIS A 150 -7.62 -12.20 -19.39
CA HIS A 150 -8.79 -11.57 -18.79
C HIS A 150 -8.43 -10.31 -18.00
N TYR A 151 -7.42 -10.37 -17.12
CA TYR A 151 -7.01 -9.21 -16.33
C TYR A 151 -6.26 -8.17 -17.15
N LEU A 152 -5.48 -8.54 -18.18
CA LEU A 152 -4.94 -7.59 -19.15
C LEU A 152 -6.06 -6.83 -19.87
N GLY A 153 -7.13 -7.54 -20.28
CA GLY A 153 -8.31 -6.93 -20.88
C GLY A 153 -9.01 -5.95 -19.95
N LYS A 154 -9.20 -6.32 -18.66
CA LYS A 154 -9.83 -5.44 -17.66
C LYS A 154 -9.12 -4.11 -17.48
N VAL A 155 -7.81 -4.09 -17.59
CA VAL A 155 -7.01 -2.85 -17.48
C VAL A 155 -6.75 -2.17 -18.83
N GLY A 156 -7.39 -2.64 -19.92
CA GLY A 156 -7.25 -2.05 -21.25
C GLY A 156 -5.89 -2.31 -21.92
N LEU A 157 -5.28 -3.45 -21.64
CA LEU A 157 -3.98 -3.88 -22.19
C LEU A 157 -4.11 -5.08 -23.13
N ASN A 158 -5.16 -5.11 -23.96
CA ASN A 158 -5.32 -6.14 -24.98
C ASN A 158 -4.24 -6.01 -26.06
N GLY A 159 -3.74 -7.14 -26.55
CA GLY A 159 -2.79 -7.20 -27.67
C GLY A 159 -1.34 -6.89 -27.29
N ILE A 160 -1.03 -6.76 -26.00
CA ILE A 160 0.35 -6.51 -25.52
C ILE A 160 0.93 -7.69 -24.72
N GLU A 161 0.27 -8.84 -24.75
CA GLU A 161 0.56 -10.02 -23.91
C GLU A 161 2.03 -10.41 -23.95
N TYR A 162 2.64 -10.32 -25.14
CA TYR A 162 4.03 -10.74 -25.40
C TYR A 162 5.04 -9.60 -25.43
N LYS A 163 4.62 -8.37 -25.09
CA LYS A 163 5.55 -7.24 -24.96
C LYS A 163 6.29 -7.30 -23.62
N TYR A 164 7.57 -6.91 -23.66
CA TYR A 164 8.38 -6.73 -22.46
C TYR A 164 8.13 -5.35 -21.82
N PRO A 165 8.36 -5.17 -20.52
CA PRO A 165 8.18 -3.89 -19.82
C PRO A 165 8.92 -2.71 -20.47
N SER A 166 10.08 -2.93 -21.10
CA SER A 166 10.84 -1.93 -21.84
C SER A 166 10.09 -1.34 -23.05
N GLN A 167 9.10 -2.07 -23.57
CA GLN A 167 8.28 -1.68 -24.73
C GLN A 167 6.96 -1.01 -24.30
N LEU A 168 6.74 -0.82 -23.00
CA LEU A 168 5.52 -0.28 -22.42
C LEU A 168 5.75 1.15 -21.92
N SER A 169 4.75 2.02 -22.10
CA SER A 169 4.74 3.35 -21.47
C SER A 169 4.62 3.24 -19.94
N GLY A 170 4.88 4.33 -19.19
CA GLY A 170 4.71 4.37 -17.75
C GLY A 170 3.31 3.94 -17.30
N GLY A 171 2.27 4.51 -17.92
CA GLY A 171 0.88 4.15 -17.62
C GLY A 171 0.54 2.70 -17.99
N MET A 172 1.12 2.14 -19.06
CA MET A 172 0.94 0.72 -19.39
C MET A 172 1.62 -0.19 -18.36
N ARG A 173 2.80 0.17 -17.86
CA ARG A 173 3.48 -0.57 -16.78
C ARG A 173 2.67 -0.55 -15.50
N GLN A 174 2.10 0.59 -15.14
CA GLN A 174 1.22 0.70 -13.98
C GLN A 174 -0.02 -0.18 -14.11
N ARG A 175 -0.71 -0.15 -15.26
CA ARG A 175 -1.85 -1.03 -15.55
C ARG A 175 -1.47 -2.51 -15.50
N LEU A 176 -0.27 -2.87 -15.96
CA LEU A 176 0.23 -4.24 -15.86
C LEU A 176 0.44 -4.66 -14.39
N ALA A 177 1.00 -3.77 -13.55
CA ALA A 177 1.14 -4.04 -12.12
C ALA A 177 -0.22 -4.22 -11.43
N LEU A 178 -1.21 -3.38 -11.79
CA LEU A 178 -2.58 -3.51 -11.31
C LEU A 178 -3.22 -4.82 -11.77
N ALA A 179 -3.09 -5.20 -13.06
CA ALA A 179 -3.58 -6.47 -13.57
C ALA A 179 -2.95 -7.67 -12.85
N ARG A 180 -1.64 -7.62 -12.59
CA ARG A 180 -0.93 -8.65 -11.82
C ARG A 180 -1.46 -8.75 -10.40
N ALA A 181 -1.66 -7.63 -9.71
CA ALA A 181 -2.21 -7.59 -8.36
C ALA A 181 -3.65 -8.14 -8.32
N LEU A 182 -4.52 -7.71 -9.22
CA LEU A 182 -5.92 -8.14 -9.29
C LEU A 182 -6.07 -9.60 -9.72
N SER A 183 -5.16 -10.14 -10.56
CA SER A 183 -5.26 -11.49 -11.09
C SER A 183 -5.26 -12.57 -10.01
N VAL A 184 -4.69 -12.30 -8.86
CA VAL A 184 -4.67 -13.21 -7.71
C VAL A 184 -5.91 -13.07 -6.81
N GLU A 185 -6.86 -12.20 -7.16
CA GLU A 185 -8.11 -11.93 -6.42
C GLU A 185 -7.84 -11.70 -4.92
N PRO A 186 -7.05 -10.67 -4.60
CA PRO A 186 -6.71 -10.38 -3.22
C PRO A 186 -7.90 -9.74 -2.50
N LYS A 187 -7.96 -9.88 -1.17
CA LYS A 187 -8.90 -9.15 -0.33
C LYS A 187 -8.41 -7.71 -0.04
N ILE A 188 -7.10 -7.52 -0.05
CA ILE A 188 -6.44 -6.27 0.29
C ILE A 188 -5.42 -5.93 -0.80
N ILE A 189 -5.47 -4.72 -1.31
CA ILE A 189 -4.43 -4.15 -2.18
C ILE A 189 -3.78 -2.98 -1.44
N LEU A 190 -2.47 -3.05 -1.30
CA LEU A 190 -1.63 -1.99 -0.75
C LEU A 190 -0.89 -1.32 -1.91
N MET A 191 -0.91 0.02 -1.97
CA MET A 191 -0.31 0.79 -3.07
C MET A 191 0.60 1.87 -2.51
N ASP A 192 1.88 1.82 -2.86
CA ASP A 192 2.86 2.85 -2.47
C ASP A 192 3.09 3.81 -3.62
N GLU A 193 2.59 5.05 -3.50
CA GLU A 193 2.67 6.12 -4.50
C GLU A 193 2.36 5.64 -5.94
N PRO A 194 1.21 4.98 -6.18
CA PRO A 194 0.98 4.25 -7.42
C PRO A 194 0.96 5.13 -8.67
N PHE A 195 0.75 6.44 -8.55
CA PHE A 195 0.60 7.36 -9.68
C PHE A 195 1.75 8.38 -9.81
N ALA A 196 2.82 8.25 -9.00
CA ALA A 196 3.92 9.22 -8.98
C ALA A 196 4.71 9.30 -10.31
N ALA A 197 4.82 8.18 -11.03
CA ALA A 197 5.68 8.07 -12.22
C ALA A 197 4.98 8.34 -13.56
N VAL A 198 3.76 8.94 -13.54
CA VAL A 198 2.97 9.22 -14.75
C VAL A 198 2.61 10.70 -14.87
N ASP A 199 2.45 11.17 -16.11
CA ASP A 199 1.99 12.53 -16.40
C ASP A 199 0.55 12.79 -15.91
N ALA A 200 0.17 14.06 -15.76
CA ALA A 200 -1.09 14.45 -15.14
C ALA A 200 -2.33 13.88 -15.85
N LEU A 201 -2.40 13.93 -17.19
CA LEU A 201 -3.56 13.45 -17.95
C LEU A 201 -3.70 11.93 -17.86
N THR A 202 -2.56 11.22 -17.96
CA THR A 202 -2.53 9.76 -17.79
C THR A 202 -2.90 9.37 -16.36
N ARG A 203 -2.47 10.14 -15.37
CA ARG A 203 -2.77 9.93 -13.94
C ARG A 203 -4.27 9.97 -13.67
N GLU A 204 -4.96 11.01 -14.13
CA GLU A 204 -6.41 11.13 -13.95
C GLU A 204 -7.15 9.93 -14.53
N LYS A 205 -6.81 9.53 -15.77
CA LYS A 205 -7.41 8.37 -16.40
C LYS A 205 -7.16 7.06 -15.64
N LEU A 206 -5.96 6.88 -15.08
CA LEU A 206 -5.61 5.69 -14.29
C LEU A 206 -6.35 5.66 -12.95
N GLN A 207 -6.58 6.82 -12.33
CA GLN A 207 -7.39 6.95 -11.13
C GLN A 207 -8.85 6.56 -11.40
N ASP A 208 -9.43 7.04 -12.51
CA ASP A 208 -10.78 6.68 -12.92
C ASP A 208 -10.90 5.19 -13.25
N ASP A 209 -9.90 4.63 -13.96
CA ASP A 209 -9.82 3.19 -14.25
C ASP A 209 -9.73 2.36 -12.94
N LEU A 210 -8.98 2.82 -11.93
CA LEU A 210 -8.89 2.16 -10.63
C LEU A 210 -10.24 2.14 -9.92
N LEU A 211 -10.94 3.28 -9.86
CA LEU A 211 -12.26 3.37 -9.22
C LEU A 211 -13.29 2.49 -9.93
N ARG A 212 -13.30 2.47 -11.27
CA ARG A 212 -14.17 1.59 -12.05
C ARG A 212 -13.89 0.12 -11.75
N LEU A 213 -12.63 -0.30 -11.75
CA LEU A 213 -12.25 -1.69 -11.47
C LEU A 213 -12.59 -2.08 -10.03
N TRP A 214 -12.40 -1.16 -9.07
CA TRP A 214 -12.77 -1.40 -7.67
C TRP A 214 -14.29 -1.59 -7.51
N ASP A 215 -15.10 -0.78 -8.19
CA ASP A 215 -16.57 -0.89 -8.19
C ASP A 215 -17.04 -2.22 -8.85
N GLU A 216 -16.41 -2.62 -9.97
CA GLU A 216 -16.69 -3.88 -10.65
C GLU A 216 -16.36 -5.13 -9.81
N ILE A 217 -15.31 -5.08 -8.98
CA ILE A 217 -14.88 -6.21 -8.14
C ILE A 217 -15.81 -6.38 -6.95
N GLY A 218 -16.46 -5.29 -6.51
CA GLY A 218 -17.47 -5.31 -5.46
C GLY A 218 -16.98 -4.99 -4.06
N SER A 219 -17.92 -4.93 -3.13
CA SER A 219 -17.86 -4.30 -1.82
C SER A 219 -16.93 -4.95 -0.76
N GLN A 220 -16.06 -5.87 -1.12
CA GLN A 220 -15.17 -6.52 -0.15
C GLN A 220 -13.69 -6.15 -0.30
N LEU A 221 -13.28 -5.62 -1.47
CA LEU A 221 -11.88 -5.26 -1.71
C LEU A 221 -11.49 -4.01 -0.91
N ILE A 222 -10.51 -4.16 -0.04
CA ILE A 222 -9.86 -3.05 0.68
C ILE A 222 -8.71 -2.53 -0.16
N ILE A 223 -8.62 -1.21 -0.35
CA ILE A 223 -7.42 -0.56 -0.91
C ILE A 223 -6.84 0.36 0.16
N VAL A 224 -5.56 0.20 0.47
CA VAL A 224 -4.79 1.15 1.27
C VAL A 224 -3.72 1.75 0.38
N MET A 225 -3.75 3.06 0.22
CA MET A 225 -2.84 3.78 -0.68
C MET A 225 -2.02 4.79 0.11
N VAL A 226 -0.76 4.94 -0.27
CA VAL A 226 0.12 6.03 0.18
C VAL A 226 0.26 7.05 -0.93
N THR A 227 0.12 8.31 -0.61
CA THR A 227 0.43 9.43 -1.52
C THR A 227 0.84 10.67 -0.73
N HIS A 228 1.46 11.62 -1.40
CA HIS A 228 1.69 12.98 -0.91
C HIS A 228 0.78 14.01 -1.62
N ASP A 229 -0.06 13.57 -2.56
CA ASP A 229 -0.98 14.42 -3.35
C ASP A 229 -2.36 14.45 -2.68
N VAL A 230 -2.75 15.64 -2.18
CA VAL A 230 -4.04 15.87 -1.51
C VAL A 230 -5.22 15.64 -2.45
N THR A 231 -5.09 16.05 -3.71
CA THR A 231 -6.15 15.94 -4.71
C THR A 231 -6.45 14.48 -5.02
N GLU A 232 -5.40 13.69 -5.18
CA GLU A 232 -5.49 12.24 -5.36
C GLU A 232 -6.13 11.56 -4.17
N ALA A 233 -5.65 11.88 -2.95
CA ALA A 233 -6.14 11.29 -1.71
C ALA A 233 -7.65 11.50 -1.55
N VAL A 234 -8.14 12.73 -1.72
CA VAL A 234 -9.57 13.06 -1.54
C VAL A 234 -10.41 12.47 -2.66
N TYR A 235 -9.94 12.52 -3.92
CA TYR A 235 -10.69 11.99 -5.05
C TYR A 235 -10.95 10.48 -4.95
N LEU A 236 -9.94 9.71 -4.56
CA LEU A 236 -10.00 8.25 -4.57
C LEU A 236 -10.61 7.64 -3.31
N SER A 237 -10.46 8.27 -2.14
CA SER A 237 -10.66 7.60 -0.86
C SER A 237 -12.06 7.73 -0.28
N ASP A 238 -12.42 6.79 0.58
CA ASP A 238 -13.53 6.92 1.52
C ASP A 238 -13.08 7.59 2.83
N GLU A 239 -11.77 7.51 3.12
CA GLU A 239 -11.15 8.16 4.27
C GLU A 239 -9.70 8.53 3.95
N VAL A 240 -9.31 9.74 4.30
CA VAL A 240 -7.92 10.22 4.25
C VAL A 240 -7.37 10.27 5.66
N VAL A 241 -6.27 9.54 5.88
CA VAL A 241 -5.53 9.48 7.15
C VAL A 241 -4.28 10.34 7.00
N VAL A 242 -4.27 11.48 7.69
CA VAL A 242 -3.17 12.44 7.63
C VAL A 242 -2.11 12.06 8.65
N PHE A 243 -0.89 11.83 8.16
CA PHE A 243 0.29 11.54 8.98
C PHE A 243 1.01 12.84 9.37
N SER A 244 1.53 12.87 10.61
CA SER A 244 2.46 13.90 11.06
C SER A 244 3.82 13.76 10.35
N PRO A 245 4.67 14.81 10.34
CA PRO A 245 6.11 14.66 10.05
C PRO A 245 6.75 13.59 10.93
N CYS A 246 7.98 13.16 10.59
CA CYS A 246 8.70 12.12 11.31
C CYS A 246 8.92 12.48 12.79
N PRO A 247 8.60 11.56 13.73
CA PRO A 247 8.06 10.21 13.54
C PRO A 247 6.59 10.21 13.11
N GLY A 248 6.27 9.35 12.11
CA GLY A 248 4.93 9.27 11.57
C GLY A 248 3.91 8.76 12.57
N SER A 249 2.93 9.58 12.88
CA SER A 249 1.75 9.22 13.68
C SER A 249 0.48 9.72 12.99
N ILE A 250 -0.68 9.19 13.36
CA ILE A 250 -1.95 9.69 12.82
C ILE A 250 -2.27 11.02 13.49
N ARG A 251 -2.29 12.08 12.68
CA ARG A 251 -2.67 13.42 13.11
C ARG A 251 -4.18 13.64 13.01
N ASN A 252 -4.75 13.27 11.85
CA ASN A 252 -6.17 13.41 11.59
C ASN A 252 -6.70 12.27 10.75
N ARG A 253 -7.99 11.98 10.90
CA ARG A 253 -8.75 11.07 10.04
C ARG A 253 -9.92 11.86 9.45
N ILE A 254 -9.98 11.93 8.13
CA ILE A 254 -10.92 12.76 7.40
C ILE A 254 -11.80 11.84 6.54
N PRO A 255 -13.07 11.62 6.93
CA PRO A 255 -13.99 10.86 6.10
C PRO A 255 -14.36 11.66 4.86
N VAL A 256 -14.39 10.99 3.71
CA VAL A 256 -14.83 11.54 2.43
C VAL A 256 -16.20 10.93 2.10
N ASN A 257 -17.25 11.53 2.66
CA ASN A 257 -18.63 11.03 2.56
C ASN A 257 -19.31 11.45 1.25
N ILE A 258 -18.56 11.53 0.15
CA ILE A 258 -19.06 11.91 -1.17
C ILE A 258 -19.27 10.64 -1.98
N LYS A 259 -20.44 10.48 -2.57
CA LYS A 259 -20.77 9.31 -3.38
C LYS A 259 -19.94 9.27 -4.67
N ARG A 260 -19.60 8.07 -5.14
CA ARG A 260 -19.01 7.84 -6.47
C ARG A 260 -20.10 7.59 -7.51
N PRO A 261 -19.92 8.00 -8.78
CA PRO A 261 -18.77 8.71 -9.31
C PRO A 261 -18.70 10.16 -8.80
N ARG A 262 -17.49 10.66 -8.58
CA ARG A 262 -17.18 12.02 -8.11
C ARG A 262 -16.68 12.88 -9.27
N ALA A 263 -17.00 14.17 -9.29
CA ALA A 263 -16.33 15.13 -10.14
C ALA A 263 -15.16 15.76 -9.38
N ARG A 264 -13.99 15.91 -10.01
CA ARG A 264 -12.82 16.57 -9.38
C ARG A 264 -13.10 18.03 -9.01
N THR A 265 -14.07 18.64 -9.68
CA THR A 265 -14.54 20.01 -9.46
C THR A 265 -15.72 20.11 -8.50
N ASP A 266 -16.12 19.01 -7.85
CA ASP A 266 -17.20 19.00 -6.85
C ASP A 266 -16.82 19.93 -5.68
N PRO A 267 -17.69 20.88 -5.29
CA PRO A 267 -17.41 21.80 -4.19
C PRO A 267 -17.05 21.11 -2.88
N ASP A 268 -17.70 19.99 -2.55
CA ASP A 268 -17.42 19.24 -1.33
C ASP A 268 -16.01 18.60 -1.37
N ILE A 269 -15.54 18.17 -2.56
CA ILE A 269 -14.18 17.70 -2.75
C ILE A 269 -13.17 18.83 -2.54
N ILE A 270 -13.44 19.99 -3.12
CA ILE A 270 -12.58 21.18 -3.00
C ILE A 270 -12.48 21.62 -1.54
N GLU A 271 -13.60 21.68 -0.81
CA GLU A 271 -13.62 22.03 0.60
C GLU A 271 -12.75 21.09 1.45
N ILE A 272 -12.85 19.78 1.22
CA ILE A 272 -12.00 18.80 1.93
C ILE A 272 -10.53 18.99 1.59
N GLN A 273 -10.21 19.26 0.33
CA GLN A 273 -8.83 19.53 -0.11
C GLN A 273 -8.26 20.78 0.56
N GLU A 274 -9.00 21.88 0.55
CA GLU A 274 -8.60 23.14 1.20
C GLU A 274 -8.37 22.96 2.71
N ARG A 275 -9.25 22.22 3.37
CA ARG A 275 -9.09 21.89 4.78
C ARG A 275 -7.80 21.10 5.04
N ILE A 276 -7.44 20.15 4.18
CA ILE A 276 -6.20 19.38 4.31
C ILE A 276 -4.98 20.26 4.01
N PHE A 277 -5.03 21.11 2.98
CA PHE A 277 -3.96 22.04 2.67
C PHE A 277 -3.69 23.01 3.83
N ALA A 278 -4.73 23.55 4.45
CA ALA A 278 -4.60 24.42 5.63
C ALA A 278 -3.87 23.73 6.80
N MET A 279 -4.09 22.42 7.00
CA MET A 279 -3.38 21.64 8.02
C MET A 279 -1.86 21.55 7.73
N PHE A 280 -1.47 21.36 6.47
CA PHE A 280 -0.05 21.30 6.11
C PHE A 280 0.63 22.68 6.13
N GLN A 281 -0.07 23.74 5.74
CA GLN A 281 0.48 25.10 5.83
C GLN A 281 0.74 25.53 7.27
N TYR A 282 -0.12 25.15 8.20
CA TYR A 282 0.08 25.41 9.63
C TYR A 282 1.38 24.76 10.14
N ASP A 283 1.72 23.55 9.69
CA ASP A 283 2.96 22.87 10.09
C ASP A 283 4.21 23.58 9.59
N LEU A 284 4.22 23.99 8.31
CA LEU A 284 5.34 24.71 7.72
C LEU A 284 5.63 26.02 8.46
N ASN A 285 4.60 26.72 8.93
CA ASN A 285 4.76 27.96 9.68
C ASN A 285 5.33 27.71 11.09
N GLN A 286 4.94 26.62 11.77
CA GLN A 286 5.48 26.26 13.07
C GLN A 286 6.96 25.87 12.98
N GLU A 287 7.37 25.08 11.96
CA GLU A 287 8.76 24.68 11.78
C GLU A 287 9.68 25.88 11.49
N SER A 288 9.17 26.92 10.83
CA SER A 288 9.92 28.15 10.56
C SER A 288 10.13 29.03 11.79
N GLU A 289 9.23 29.00 12.78
CA GLU A 289 9.36 29.74 14.05
C GLU A 289 10.36 29.10 15.04
N TYR A 290 10.62 27.79 14.92
CA TYR A 290 11.60 27.07 15.77
C TYR A 290 13.00 26.97 15.15
N SER A 291 13.23 27.51 13.96
CA SER A 291 14.52 27.44 13.24
C SER A 291 15.32 28.75 13.31
N ILE A 292 15.04 29.65 14.30
CA ILE A 292 15.77 30.90 14.55
C ILE A 292 16.59 30.78 15.83
#